data_e00bec9d74488ac5e6a96367e821d727
#
_entry.id   e00bec9d74488ac5e6a96367e821d727
#
_cell.length_a   1.000
_cell.length_b   1.000
_cell.length_c   1.000
_cell.angle_alpha   90.00
_cell.angle_beta   90.00
_cell.angle_gamma   90.00
#
_symmetry.space_group_name_H-M   'P 1'
#
loop_
_entity.id
_entity.type
_entity.pdbx_description
1 polymer ?
#
loop_
_entity_poly.entity_id
_entity_poly.type
_entity_poly.pdbx_seq_one_letter_code
_entity_poly.pdbx_strand_id
1 'polypeptide(L)'
;VKSTQKRGFVVSRPVAWKPPGLTGYLNMFNDGLSYMGVVESVTLPKLTRKLEKYRGGGMPGSVSIDLGLDDDALSLEWTLGGLPDIELWAQYASPGADSVPLRFTGSYQRDDTGAISAVEVVMRGRHKEYDGGENKQGESGTTKISTECTYYQLTIDGKEVIEIDVINMVMKVDGVDRLAEHRKAIGL
;
A
#
# COMPACT_ATOMS: atom_id res chain seq x y z
N VAL A 1 -49.86 16.65 -9.39
CA VAL A 1 -48.66 17.34 -9.92
C VAL A 1 -47.48 16.88 -9.09
N LYS A 2 -46.68 15.95 -9.62
CA LYS A 2 -45.44 15.45 -8.96
C LYS A 2 -44.29 16.38 -9.35
N SER A 3 -43.79 17.12 -8.39
CA SER A 3 -42.58 17.93 -8.48
C SER A 3 -41.36 17.02 -8.67
N THR A 4 -40.80 17.05 -9.86
CA THR A 4 -39.53 16.38 -10.17
C THR A 4 -38.39 17.24 -9.64
N GLN A 5 -37.87 16.89 -8.47
CA GLN A 5 -36.71 17.53 -7.89
C GLN A 5 -35.47 17.14 -8.73
N LYS A 6 -35.05 18.06 -9.61
CA LYS A 6 -33.76 17.94 -10.32
C LYS A 6 -32.64 17.96 -9.27
N ARG A 7 -31.98 16.83 -9.08
CA ARG A 7 -30.72 16.78 -8.32
C ARG A 7 -29.72 17.64 -9.08
N GLY A 8 -29.49 18.84 -8.56
CA GLY A 8 -28.46 19.74 -9.08
C GLY A 8 -27.11 19.03 -9.01
N PHE A 9 -26.44 18.93 -10.14
CA PHE A 9 -25.02 18.58 -10.18
C PHE A 9 -24.29 19.67 -9.40
N VAL A 10 -23.78 19.33 -8.23
CA VAL A 10 -22.82 20.20 -7.52
C VAL A 10 -21.56 20.18 -8.38
N VAL A 11 -21.34 21.27 -9.13
CA VAL A 11 -20.06 21.47 -9.82
C VAL A 11 -19.00 21.63 -8.74
N SER A 12 -18.38 20.52 -8.39
CA SER A 12 -17.20 20.54 -7.53
C SER A 12 -16.14 21.40 -8.21
N ARG A 13 -15.48 22.26 -7.44
CA ARG A 13 -14.33 23.03 -7.93
C ARG A 13 -13.35 22.05 -8.61
N PRO A 14 -12.89 22.33 -9.85
CA PRO A 14 -11.90 21.49 -10.47
C PRO A 14 -10.69 21.37 -9.52
N VAL A 15 -10.22 20.17 -9.29
CA VAL A 15 -8.93 19.99 -8.60
C VAL A 15 -7.91 20.79 -9.42
N ALA A 16 -7.28 21.79 -8.78
CA ALA A 16 -6.26 22.58 -9.47
C ALA A 16 -5.23 21.60 -10.03
N TRP A 17 -4.90 21.77 -11.32
CA TRP A 17 -3.86 20.97 -11.95
C TRP A 17 -2.58 21.08 -11.14
N LYS A 18 -2.04 19.91 -10.74
CA LYS A 18 -0.76 19.80 -10.05
C LYS A 18 0.12 18.91 -10.89
N PRO A 19 1.33 19.36 -11.27
CA PRO A 19 2.27 18.47 -11.94
C PRO A 19 2.57 17.28 -11.04
N PRO A 20 2.85 16.10 -11.61
CA PRO A 20 3.25 14.94 -10.83
C PRO A 20 4.53 15.28 -10.05
N GLY A 21 4.54 14.93 -8.76
CA GLY A 21 5.74 15.03 -7.96
C GLY A 21 6.73 13.96 -8.39
N LEU A 22 7.99 14.34 -8.55
CA LEU A 22 9.08 13.38 -8.72
C LEU A 22 9.45 12.81 -7.35
N THR A 23 9.67 11.49 -7.29
CA THR A 23 10.28 10.88 -6.11
C THR A 23 11.71 11.37 -6.01
N GLY A 24 11.98 12.21 -5.02
CA GLY A 24 13.33 12.76 -4.84
C GLY A 24 14.25 11.74 -4.17
N TYR A 25 13.86 11.27 -3.01
CA TYR A 25 14.62 10.31 -2.21
C TYR A 25 13.68 9.32 -1.57
N LEU A 26 14.17 8.11 -1.40
CA LEU A 26 13.45 7.04 -0.71
C LEU A 26 14.36 6.34 0.29
N ASN A 27 13.76 5.78 1.33
CA ASN A 27 14.42 4.90 2.27
C ASN A 27 13.47 3.79 2.70
N MET A 28 14.03 2.64 3.02
CA MET A 28 13.33 1.50 3.57
C MET A 28 13.93 1.15 4.91
N PHE A 29 13.07 0.91 5.89
CA PHE A 29 13.47 0.44 7.21
C PHE A 29 12.90 -0.95 7.43
N ASN A 30 13.72 -1.84 7.95
CA ASN A 30 13.32 -3.16 8.38
C ASN A 30 13.77 -3.36 9.83
N ASP A 31 12.82 -3.62 10.73
CA ASP A 31 13.04 -3.76 12.17
C ASP A 31 13.91 -2.65 12.78
N GLY A 32 13.68 -1.41 12.33
CA GLY A 32 14.43 -0.22 12.77
C GLY A 32 15.76 0.01 12.06
N LEU A 33 16.26 -0.94 11.27
CA LEU A 33 17.48 -0.78 10.46
C LEU A 33 17.17 0.00 9.18
N SER A 34 17.98 1.01 8.86
CA SER A 34 17.85 1.80 7.64
C SER A 34 18.65 1.19 6.51
N TYR A 35 18.00 0.99 5.36
CA TYR A 35 18.63 0.51 4.12
C TYR A 35 18.95 1.65 3.15
N MET A 36 19.14 2.86 3.67
CA MET A 36 19.56 4.01 2.87
C MET A 36 20.88 3.73 2.15
N GLY A 37 20.90 3.95 0.83
CA GLY A 37 22.08 3.68 0.00
C GLY A 37 22.24 2.21 -0.44
N VAL A 38 21.40 1.30 0.05
CA VAL A 38 21.36 -0.11 -0.32
C VAL A 38 20.10 -0.45 -1.09
N VAL A 39 18.95 0.12 -0.70
CA VAL A 39 17.69 -0.06 -1.43
C VAL A 39 17.72 0.69 -2.76
N GLU A 40 17.49 -0.04 -3.85
CA GLU A 40 17.45 0.52 -5.22
C GLU A 40 16.04 0.90 -5.64
N SER A 41 15.07 0.04 -5.34
CA SER A 41 13.67 0.27 -5.70
C SER A 41 12.71 -0.36 -4.69
N VAL A 42 11.55 0.24 -4.56
CA VAL A 42 10.44 -0.26 -3.73
C VAL A 42 9.15 -0.16 -4.53
N THR A 43 8.47 -1.28 -4.70
CA THR A 43 7.12 -1.34 -5.25
C THR A 43 6.15 -1.49 -4.10
N LEU A 44 5.50 -0.39 -3.73
CA LEU A 44 4.55 -0.36 -2.64
C LEU A 44 3.34 -1.27 -2.89
N PRO A 45 2.71 -1.78 -1.82
CA PRO A 45 1.55 -2.66 -1.93
C PRO A 45 0.41 -2.06 -2.75
N LYS A 46 -0.18 -2.90 -3.60
CA LYS A 46 -1.39 -2.55 -4.35
C LYS A 46 -2.61 -2.69 -3.45
N LEU A 47 -3.45 -1.68 -3.43
CA LEU A 47 -4.71 -1.68 -2.70
C LEU A 47 -5.84 -2.12 -3.64
N THR A 48 -5.85 -3.39 -4.00
CA THR A 48 -6.79 -3.95 -4.98
C THR A 48 -8.03 -4.48 -4.25
N ARG A 49 -9.22 -4.19 -4.81
CA ARG A 49 -10.50 -4.72 -4.33
C ARG A 49 -10.97 -5.85 -5.25
N LYS A 50 -11.47 -6.93 -4.66
CA LYS A 50 -12.08 -8.03 -5.39
C LYS A 50 -13.50 -7.66 -5.78
N LEU A 51 -13.74 -7.53 -7.07
CA LEU A 51 -15.04 -7.14 -7.62
C LEU A 51 -15.64 -8.29 -8.41
N GLU A 52 -16.86 -8.71 -8.08
CA GLU A 52 -17.63 -9.70 -8.83
C GLU A 52 -18.78 -9.05 -9.59
N LYS A 53 -18.98 -9.46 -10.83
CA LYS A 53 -20.07 -8.94 -11.66
C LYS A 53 -21.35 -9.72 -11.41
N TYR A 54 -22.39 -9.00 -10.99
CA TYR A 54 -23.74 -9.51 -10.82
C TYR A 54 -24.69 -8.91 -11.85
N ARG A 55 -25.54 -9.75 -12.45
CA ARG A 55 -26.60 -9.32 -13.36
C ARG A 55 -27.88 -10.10 -13.04
N GLY A 56 -28.88 -9.41 -12.49
CA GLY A 56 -30.22 -9.97 -12.23
C GLY A 56 -31.16 -9.82 -13.42
N GLY A 57 -32.31 -10.52 -13.38
CA GLY A 57 -33.36 -10.37 -14.39
C GLY A 57 -33.86 -8.92 -14.49
N GLY A 58 -34.03 -8.44 -15.74
CA GLY A 58 -34.49 -7.07 -15.99
C GLY A 58 -33.40 -5.99 -15.91
N MET A 59 -32.17 -6.33 -15.53
CA MET A 59 -31.06 -5.38 -15.54
C MET A 59 -30.47 -5.21 -16.94
N PRO A 60 -30.32 -3.99 -17.47
CA PRO A 60 -29.76 -3.75 -18.79
C PRO A 60 -28.24 -4.02 -18.86
N GLY A 61 -27.56 -4.06 -17.72
CA GLY A 61 -26.12 -4.32 -17.60
C GLY A 61 -25.76 -5.00 -16.26
N SER A 62 -24.50 -5.38 -16.11
CA SER A 62 -23.96 -5.93 -14.86
C SER A 62 -23.51 -4.81 -13.91
N VAL A 63 -23.63 -5.05 -12.60
CA VAL A 63 -23.09 -4.22 -11.52
C VAL A 63 -21.93 -4.97 -10.88
N SER A 64 -20.86 -4.27 -10.52
CA SER A 64 -19.75 -4.85 -9.76
C SER A 64 -20.06 -4.78 -8.27
N ILE A 65 -20.07 -5.94 -7.62
CA ILE A 65 -20.21 -6.09 -6.17
C ILE A 65 -18.82 -6.21 -5.57
N ASP A 66 -18.55 -5.45 -4.52
CA ASP A 66 -17.29 -5.42 -3.81
C ASP A 66 -17.25 -6.55 -2.76
N LEU A 67 -16.31 -7.49 -2.89
CA LEU A 67 -16.12 -8.62 -2.00
C LEU A 67 -15.02 -8.42 -0.96
N GLY A 68 -14.41 -7.24 -0.90
CA GLY A 68 -13.33 -6.95 0.03
C GLY A 68 -11.97 -6.77 -0.67
N LEU A 69 -10.89 -6.94 0.09
CA LEU A 69 -9.54 -6.93 -0.46
C LEU A 69 -9.32 -8.16 -1.36
N ASP A 70 -8.58 -7.96 -2.43
CA ASP A 70 -8.15 -9.05 -3.29
C ASP A 70 -7.07 -9.90 -2.60
N ASP A 71 -6.99 -11.18 -2.96
CA ASP A 71 -6.06 -12.14 -2.37
C ASP A 71 -4.59 -11.74 -2.60
N ASP A 72 -4.29 -11.04 -3.74
CA ASP A 72 -2.98 -10.50 -4.08
C ASP A 72 -2.77 -9.05 -3.62
N ALA A 73 -3.68 -8.49 -2.83
CA ALA A 73 -3.52 -7.16 -2.25
C ALA A 73 -2.46 -7.17 -1.15
N LEU A 74 -1.88 -6.00 -0.87
CA LEU A 74 -0.89 -5.79 0.18
C LEU A 74 0.44 -6.54 -0.02
N SER A 75 0.79 -6.92 -1.22
CA SER A 75 2.11 -7.46 -1.55
C SER A 75 3.11 -6.34 -1.82
N LEU A 76 4.22 -6.34 -1.09
CA LEU A 76 5.35 -5.42 -1.21
C LEU A 76 6.51 -6.12 -1.92
N GLU A 77 7.11 -5.44 -2.89
CA GLU A 77 8.37 -5.87 -3.49
C GLU A 77 9.44 -4.78 -3.34
N TRP A 78 10.64 -5.16 -2.97
CA TRP A 78 11.76 -4.23 -2.87
C TRP A 78 13.06 -4.88 -3.30
N THR A 79 13.94 -4.10 -3.88
CA THR A 79 15.20 -4.56 -4.46
C THR A 79 16.36 -3.88 -3.74
N LEU A 80 17.32 -4.69 -3.34
CA LEU A 80 18.57 -4.27 -2.71
C LEU A 80 19.74 -4.44 -3.68
N GLY A 81 20.66 -3.50 -3.67
CA GLY A 81 21.94 -3.63 -4.33
C GLY A 81 22.89 -4.48 -3.50
N GLY A 82 23.42 -5.53 -4.10
CA GLY A 82 24.37 -6.42 -3.47
C GLY A 82 23.76 -7.51 -2.58
N LEU A 83 24.56 -8.03 -1.66
CA LEU A 83 24.17 -9.08 -0.73
C LEU A 83 23.44 -8.47 0.48
N PRO A 84 22.24 -8.95 0.83
CA PRO A 84 21.53 -8.56 2.05
C PRO A 84 22.32 -8.92 3.31
N ASP A 85 22.09 -8.19 4.39
CA ASP A 85 22.67 -8.45 5.70
C ASP A 85 22.12 -9.75 6.33
N ILE A 86 22.79 -10.20 7.38
CA ILE A 86 22.43 -11.45 8.09
C ILE A 86 21.07 -11.31 8.79
N GLU A 87 20.75 -10.14 9.31
CA GLU A 87 19.50 -9.85 10.01
C GLU A 87 18.30 -10.04 9.07
N LEU A 88 18.43 -9.62 7.82
CA LEU A 88 17.39 -9.81 6.83
C LEU A 88 17.19 -11.29 6.48
N TRP A 89 18.27 -12.03 6.31
CA TRP A 89 18.20 -13.48 6.09
C TRP A 89 17.61 -14.24 7.29
N ALA A 90 17.86 -13.78 8.51
CA ALA A 90 17.33 -14.39 9.73
C ALA A 90 15.78 -14.26 9.83
N GLN A 91 15.18 -13.34 9.12
CA GLN A 91 13.72 -13.17 9.06
C GLN A 91 13.04 -14.15 8.09
N TYR A 92 13.81 -14.93 7.32
CA TYR A 92 13.26 -15.97 6.44
C TYR A 92 12.50 -17.02 7.23
N ALA A 93 11.30 -17.38 6.73
CA ALA A 93 10.40 -18.33 7.38
C ALA A 93 9.99 -17.96 8.82
N SER A 94 9.96 -16.66 9.13
CA SER A 94 9.46 -16.15 10.42
C SER A 94 8.05 -16.67 10.73
N PRO A 95 7.75 -17.16 11.95
CA PRO A 95 6.50 -17.87 12.25
C PRO A 95 5.27 -16.97 12.31
N GLY A 96 5.42 -15.68 12.60
CA GLY A 96 4.31 -14.72 12.68
C GLY A 96 3.88 -14.20 11.31
N ALA A 97 2.58 -14.05 11.09
CA ALA A 97 2.06 -13.46 9.86
C ALA A 97 2.37 -11.96 9.73
N ASP A 98 2.60 -11.28 10.84
CA ASP A 98 2.90 -9.85 11.00
C ASP A 98 4.26 -9.58 11.67
N SER A 99 5.14 -10.58 11.67
CA SER A 99 6.39 -10.58 12.46
C SER A 99 7.46 -9.62 11.92
N VAL A 100 7.37 -9.21 10.67
CA VAL A 100 8.36 -8.32 10.04
C VAL A 100 7.81 -6.90 9.95
N PRO A 101 8.29 -5.96 10.80
CA PRO A 101 7.92 -4.56 10.69
C PRO A 101 8.75 -3.86 9.62
N LEU A 102 8.07 -3.28 8.63
CA LEU A 102 8.67 -2.54 7.54
C LEU A 102 8.13 -1.12 7.51
N ARG A 103 8.99 -0.16 7.16
CA ARG A 103 8.61 1.23 6.97
C ARG A 103 9.28 1.81 5.74
N PHE A 104 8.48 2.26 4.81
CA PHE A 104 8.93 3.03 3.66
C PHE A 104 8.78 4.52 3.94
N THR A 105 9.78 5.31 3.58
CA THR A 105 9.69 6.77 3.56
C THR A 105 10.14 7.30 2.21
N GLY A 106 9.37 8.22 1.65
CA GLY A 106 9.68 8.83 0.37
C GLY A 106 9.41 10.33 0.40
N SER A 107 10.27 11.10 -0.26
CA SER A 107 10.05 12.52 -0.51
C SER A 107 9.62 12.72 -1.97
N TYR A 108 8.53 13.47 -2.15
CA TYR A 108 7.98 13.81 -3.46
C TYR A 108 8.06 15.32 -3.65
N GLN A 109 8.89 15.74 -4.58
CA GLN A 109 9.04 17.16 -4.88
C GLN A 109 8.17 17.56 -6.06
N ARG A 110 7.40 18.63 -5.91
CA ARG A 110 6.61 19.23 -6.99
C ARG A 110 7.52 20.06 -7.86
N ASP A 111 7.41 19.87 -9.16
CA ASP A 111 8.26 20.58 -10.14
C ASP A 111 7.86 22.05 -10.34
N ASP A 112 6.59 22.40 -10.08
CA ASP A 112 6.07 23.76 -10.23
C ASP A 112 6.44 24.71 -9.09
N THR A 113 6.51 24.22 -7.85
CA THR A 113 6.72 25.03 -6.65
C THR A 113 7.95 24.66 -5.85
N GLY A 114 8.59 23.52 -6.16
CA GLY A 114 9.66 22.95 -5.35
C GLY A 114 9.19 22.43 -3.98
N ALA A 115 7.88 22.44 -3.69
CA ALA A 115 7.35 21.96 -2.43
C ALA A 115 7.58 20.46 -2.29
N ILE A 116 8.02 20.05 -1.09
CA ILE A 116 8.29 18.63 -0.78
C ILE A 116 7.13 18.10 0.08
N SER A 117 6.58 16.96 -0.33
CA SER A 117 5.62 16.17 0.44
C SER A 117 6.29 14.91 0.95
N ALA A 118 6.11 14.62 2.23
CA ALA A 118 6.59 13.41 2.87
C ALA A 118 5.53 12.31 2.78
N VAL A 119 5.92 11.15 2.26
CA VAL A 119 5.07 9.96 2.25
C VAL A 119 5.72 8.90 3.13
N GLU A 120 4.96 8.38 4.06
CA GLU A 120 5.35 7.29 4.94
C GLU A 120 4.36 6.15 4.80
N VAL A 121 4.89 4.93 4.63
CA VAL A 121 4.08 3.71 4.61
C VAL A 121 4.65 2.74 5.64
N VAL A 122 3.84 2.46 6.65
CA VAL A 122 4.15 1.46 7.67
C VAL A 122 3.47 0.16 7.30
N MET A 123 4.21 -0.93 7.32
CA MET A 123 3.72 -2.24 6.93
C MET A 123 4.20 -3.29 7.94
N ARG A 124 3.41 -4.34 8.12
CA ARG A 124 3.83 -5.55 8.83
C ARG A 124 3.39 -6.76 8.04
N GLY A 125 4.24 -7.76 7.99
CA GLY A 125 3.95 -8.94 7.20
C GLY A 125 4.97 -10.04 7.39
N ARG A 126 5.10 -10.88 6.38
CA ARG A 126 6.05 -11.98 6.30
C ARG A 126 6.72 -11.98 4.95
N HIS A 127 8.02 -12.15 4.93
CA HIS A 127 8.76 -12.34 3.68
C HIS A 127 8.35 -13.67 3.03
N LYS A 128 7.92 -13.58 1.76
CA LYS A 128 7.48 -14.72 0.95
C LYS A 128 8.61 -15.29 0.13
N GLU A 129 9.43 -14.42 -0.45
CA GLU A 129 10.43 -14.79 -1.42
C GLU A 129 11.67 -13.91 -1.29
N TYR A 130 12.83 -14.56 -1.41
CA TYR A 130 14.13 -13.93 -1.56
C TYR A 130 14.72 -14.40 -2.88
N ASP A 131 14.79 -13.53 -3.85
CA ASP A 131 15.42 -13.80 -5.16
C ASP A 131 16.79 -13.12 -5.19
N GLY A 132 17.85 -13.91 -5.13
CA GLY A 132 19.24 -13.44 -5.17
C GLY A 132 19.71 -12.97 -6.54
N GLY A 133 18.84 -13.04 -7.55
CA GLY A 133 19.13 -12.60 -8.90
C GLY A 133 20.29 -13.36 -9.56
N GLU A 134 20.70 -12.87 -10.72
CA GLU A 134 21.86 -13.39 -11.44
C GLU A 134 23.13 -12.69 -10.94
N ASN A 135 24.12 -13.48 -10.49
CA ASN A 135 25.43 -12.97 -10.07
C ASN A 135 26.48 -13.24 -11.13
N LYS A 136 27.09 -12.19 -11.69
CA LYS A 136 28.19 -12.26 -12.65
C LYS A 136 29.43 -11.63 -12.09
N GLN A 137 30.58 -12.21 -12.41
CA GLN A 137 31.86 -11.66 -11.98
C GLN A 137 32.08 -10.26 -12.58
N GLY A 138 32.31 -9.25 -11.73
CA GLY A 138 32.55 -7.88 -12.14
C GLY A 138 31.28 -7.03 -12.32
N GLU A 139 30.09 -7.58 -12.08
CA GLU A 139 28.82 -6.86 -12.10
C GLU A 139 28.24 -6.76 -10.69
N SER A 140 27.45 -5.71 -10.45
CA SER A 140 26.70 -5.55 -9.20
C SER A 140 25.52 -6.52 -9.20
N GLY A 141 25.46 -7.41 -8.20
CA GLY A 141 24.30 -8.25 -7.97
C GLY A 141 23.16 -7.46 -7.32
N THR A 142 21.93 -7.90 -7.53
CA THR A 142 20.74 -7.35 -6.86
C THR A 142 19.95 -8.48 -6.20
N THR A 143 19.37 -8.20 -5.05
CA THR A 143 18.48 -9.13 -4.37
C THR A 143 17.08 -8.53 -4.29
N LYS A 144 16.09 -9.27 -4.79
CA LYS A 144 14.67 -8.88 -4.74
C LYS A 144 13.99 -9.65 -3.61
N ILE A 145 13.20 -8.93 -2.81
CA ILE A 145 12.44 -9.49 -1.70
C ILE A 145 10.97 -9.19 -1.91
N SER A 146 10.15 -10.22 -1.78
CA SER A 146 8.69 -10.11 -1.79
C SER A 146 8.14 -10.37 -0.40
N THR A 147 7.23 -9.52 0.06
CA THR A 147 6.65 -9.55 1.41
C THR A 147 5.13 -9.46 1.30
N GLU A 148 4.43 -10.42 1.90
CA GLU A 148 2.97 -10.36 2.07
C GLU A 148 2.66 -9.64 3.37
N CYS A 149 1.93 -8.52 3.26
CA CYS A 149 1.61 -7.66 4.39
C CYS A 149 0.20 -7.94 4.91
N THR A 150 0.06 -7.96 6.23
CA THR A 150 -1.23 -8.05 6.94
C THR A 150 -1.67 -6.71 7.49
N TYR A 151 -0.71 -5.78 7.64
CA TYR A 151 -0.93 -4.41 8.09
C TYR A 151 -0.35 -3.42 7.09
N TYR A 152 -1.08 -2.37 6.81
CA TYR A 152 -0.68 -1.28 5.93
C TYR A 152 -1.24 0.04 6.44
N GLN A 153 -0.37 1.04 6.59
CA GLN A 153 -0.77 2.41 6.95
C GLN A 153 -0.04 3.40 6.06
N LEU A 154 -0.80 4.26 5.39
CA LEU A 154 -0.29 5.34 4.55
C LEU A 154 -0.50 6.67 5.27
N THR A 155 0.60 7.41 5.44
CA THR A 155 0.62 8.76 5.97
C THR A 155 1.22 9.72 4.94
N ILE A 156 0.57 10.84 4.69
CA ILE A 156 1.05 11.89 3.79
C ILE A 156 1.10 13.20 4.57
N ASP A 157 2.26 13.84 4.61
CA ASP A 157 2.50 15.10 5.32
C ASP A 157 2.02 15.05 6.80
N GLY A 158 2.20 13.91 7.46
CA GLY A 158 1.78 13.66 8.83
C GLY A 158 0.30 13.36 9.03
N LYS A 159 -0.50 13.34 7.96
CA LYS A 159 -1.91 12.95 8.01
C LYS A 159 -2.07 11.48 7.61
N GLU A 160 -2.67 10.67 8.47
CA GLU A 160 -3.09 9.31 8.14
C GLU A 160 -4.20 9.35 7.08
N VAL A 161 -3.96 8.67 5.95
CA VAL A 161 -4.89 8.62 4.82
C VAL A 161 -5.64 7.30 4.78
N ILE A 162 -4.88 6.19 4.92
CA ILE A 162 -5.42 4.83 4.88
C ILE A 162 -4.74 4.01 5.96
N GLU A 163 -5.52 3.23 6.68
CA GLU A 163 -5.05 2.17 7.57
C GLU A 163 -5.85 0.88 7.30
N ILE A 164 -5.13 -0.20 7.06
CA ILE A 164 -5.70 -1.53 6.84
C ILE A 164 -5.01 -2.51 7.78
N ASP A 165 -5.78 -3.17 8.62
CA ASP A 165 -5.34 -4.27 9.47
C ASP A 165 -6.25 -5.47 9.19
N VAL A 166 -5.71 -6.44 8.48
CA VAL A 166 -6.47 -7.63 8.07
C VAL A 166 -6.77 -8.52 9.26
N ILE A 167 -5.81 -8.63 10.21
CA ILE A 167 -5.95 -9.50 11.39
C ILE A 167 -7.00 -8.95 12.35
N ASN A 168 -7.00 -7.64 12.59
CA ASN A 168 -7.92 -6.97 13.50
C ASN A 168 -9.19 -6.45 12.82
N MET A 169 -9.37 -6.77 11.52
CA MET A 169 -10.54 -6.35 10.74
C MET A 169 -10.76 -4.82 10.76
N VAL A 170 -9.69 -4.04 10.60
CA VAL A 170 -9.74 -2.58 10.55
C VAL A 170 -9.52 -2.09 9.13
N MET A 171 -10.33 -1.15 8.68
CA MET A 171 -10.14 -0.44 7.42
C MET A 171 -10.57 1.00 7.57
N LYS A 172 -9.60 1.88 7.85
CA LYS A 172 -9.84 3.31 7.95
C LYS A 172 -9.42 4.01 6.66
N VAL A 173 -10.26 4.90 6.19
CA VAL A 173 -9.98 5.78 5.05
C VAL A 173 -10.40 7.20 5.45
N ASP A 174 -9.46 8.13 5.42
CA ASP A 174 -9.63 9.52 5.85
C ASP A 174 -10.29 9.63 7.24
N GLY A 175 -9.79 8.83 8.20
CA GLY A 175 -10.25 8.78 9.59
C GLY A 175 -11.56 8.03 9.85
N VAL A 176 -12.22 7.50 8.81
CA VAL A 176 -13.48 6.74 8.94
C VAL A 176 -13.21 5.24 8.83
N ASP A 177 -13.52 4.50 9.87
CA ASP A 177 -13.43 3.04 9.86
C ASP A 177 -14.64 2.43 9.13
N ARG A 178 -14.37 1.81 8.00
CA ARG A 178 -15.39 1.20 7.12
C ARG A 178 -15.91 -0.15 7.63
N LEU A 179 -15.18 -0.79 8.53
CA LEU A 179 -15.51 -2.12 9.06
C LEU A 179 -16.05 -2.10 10.50
N ALA A 180 -16.17 -0.93 11.13
CA ALA A 180 -16.64 -0.79 12.51
C ALA A 180 -18.00 -1.46 12.76
N GLU A 181 -18.99 -1.21 11.88
CA GLU A 181 -20.32 -1.81 12.01
C GLU A 181 -20.31 -3.33 11.77
N HIS A 182 -19.44 -3.82 10.90
CA HIS A 182 -19.27 -5.25 10.67
C HIS A 182 -18.69 -5.95 11.88
N ARG A 183 -17.63 -5.37 12.52
CA ARG A 183 -17.07 -5.90 13.78
C ARG A 183 -18.12 -5.97 14.86
N LYS A 184 -18.86 -4.89 15.07
CA LYS A 184 -19.95 -4.86 16.04
C LYS A 184 -21.02 -5.93 15.77
N ALA A 185 -21.36 -6.17 14.50
CA ALA A 185 -22.37 -7.17 14.14
C ALA A 185 -21.94 -8.60 14.43
N ILE A 186 -20.63 -8.90 14.45
CA ILE A 186 -20.07 -10.22 14.76
C ILE A 186 -19.56 -10.34 16.20
N GLY A 187 -19.76 -9.29 17.01
CA GLY A 187 -19.44 -9.32 18.45
C GLY A 187 -18.01 -8.93 18.79
N LEU A 188 -17.31 -8.18 17.91
CA LEU A 188 -15.97 -7.62 18.13
C LEU A 188 -16.02 -6.12 18.44
#